data_e678127140dd6d346bb3d6ff85ecf649
#
_entry.id   e678127140dd6d346bb3d6ff85ecf649
#
_cell.length_a   1.000
_cell.length_b   1.000
_cell.length_c   1.000
_cell.angle_alpha   90.00
_cell.angle_beta   90.00
_cell.angle_gamma   90.00
#
_symmetry.space_group_name_H-M   'P 1'
#
loop_
_entity.id
_entity.type
_entity.pdbx_description
1 polymer ?
#
loop_
_entity_poly.entity_id
_entity_poly.type
_entity_poly.pdbx_seq_one_letter_code
_entity_poly.pdbx_strand_id
1 'polypeptide(L)'
;SSYEDLIAQGFVTEAVVNYVALLGWSPSDNEEIFTLDTLIKEFDYHHINKSPAVFDMVKLRWMNGVYIANMDDETYYNMALPYIKEVIKKELDLKKIADLLKTRIETFPDIKELIDFFEELPDYDISMYTHKKMKTNGETSLEVLKELLPVFEKQEDYSNNGLYNTLLEYIKGKGCKNGYAMWP
;
A
#
# COMPACT_ATOMS: atom_id res chain seq x y z
N SER A 1 16.40 -2.05 18.79
CA SER A 1 15.00 -1.58 18.90
C SER A 1 14.28 -2.42 19.94
N SER A 2 13.61 -1.78 20.86
CA SER A 2 12.73 -2.46 21.82
C SER A 2 11.37 -2.73 21.17
N TYR A 3 10.51 -3.50 21.87
CA TYR A 3 9.12 -3.69 21.43
C TYR A 3 8.39 -2.34 21.29
N GLU A 4 8.55 -1.46 22.26
CA GLU A 4 7.95 -0.13 22.29
C GLU A 4 8.41 0.73 21.09
N ASP A 5 9.69 0.61 20.68
CA ASP A 5 10.21 1.32 19.50
C ASP A 5 9.52 0.83 18.22
N LEU A 6 9.24 -0.47 18.10
CA LEU A 6 8.54 -1.03 16.94
C LEU A 6 7.09 -0.57 16.91
N ILE A 7 6.38 -0.60 18.04
CA ILE A 7 5.00 -0.09 18.11
C ILE A 7 4.94 1.41 17.74
N ALA A 8 5.89 2.21 18.24
CA ALA A 8 5.98 3.63 17.87
C ALA A 8 6.28 3.86 16.38
N GLN A 9 6.90 2.91 15.70
CA GLN A 9 7.12 2.90 14.26
C GLN A 9 5.93 2.38 13.45
N GLY A 10 4.80 2.07 14.09
CA GLY A 10 3.56 1.66 13.42
C GLY A 10 3.46 0.17 13.09
N PHE A 11 4.27 -0.66 13.77
CA PHE A 11 4.09 -2.10 13.72
C PHE A 11 2.96 -2.53 14.66
N VAL A 12 2.18 -3.53 14.24
CA VAL A 12 1.14 -4.11 15.09
C VAL A 12 1.70 -5.24 15.95
N THR A 13 1.17 -5.38 17.16
CA THR A 13 1.65 -6.36 18.15
C THR A 13 1.71 -7.77 17.60
N GLU A 14 0.67 -8.19 16.89
CA GLU A 14 0.54 -9.54 16.31
C GLU A 14 1.66 -9.82 15.31
N ALA A 15 1.99 -8.87 14.46
CA ALA A 15 3.08 -8.99 13.49
C ALA A 15 4.44 -9.11 14.18
N VAL A 16 4.69 -8.31 15.23
CA VAL A 16 5.93 -8.36 16.00
C VAL A 16 6.07 -9.70 16.72
N VAL A 17 5.01 -10.18 17.37
CA VAL A 17 5.01 -11.47 18.07
C VAL A 17 5.26 -12.62 17.11
N ASN A 18 4.57 -12.65 15.98
CA ASN A 18 4.75 -13.68 14.95
C ASN A 18 6.19 -13.65 14.41
N TYR A 19 6.71 -12.48 14.06
CA TYR A 19 8.06 -12.33 13.57
C TYR A 19 9.12 -12.83 14.56
N VAL A 20 9.00 -12.43 15.82
CA VAL A 20 9.92 -12.85 16.90
C VAL A 20 9.87 -14.36 17.10
N ALA A 21 8.69 -14.98 17.04
CA ALA A 21 8.56 -16.42 17.11
C ALA A 21 9.36 -17.11 16.00
N LEU A 22 9.23 -16.66 14.76
CA LEU A 22 9.96 -17.22 13.61
C LEU A 22 11.46 -16.96 13.61
N LEU A 23 11.96 -16.01 14.39
CA LEU A 23 13.41 -15.85 14.58
C LEU A 23 14.04 -17.06 15.31
N GLY A 24 13.32 -17.64 16.25
CA GLY A 24 13.83 -18.73 17.07
C GLY A 24 13.16 -20.08 16.86
N TRP A 25 12.12 -20.15 16.04
CA TRP A 25 11.32 -21.35 15.84
C TRP A 25 10.98 -21.52 14.35
N SER A 26 10.87 -22.78 13.91
CA SER A 26 10.44 -23.11 12.54
C SER A 26 9.15 -23.93 12.62
N PRO A 27 8.07 -23.51 11.94
CA PRO A 27 6.85 -24.29 11.82
C PRO A 27 7.10 -25.59 11.06
N SER A 28 6.17 -26.54 11.18
CA SER A 28 6.26 -27.83 10.50
C SER A 28 6.00 -27.76 9.00
N ASP A 29 5.37 -26.68 8.56
CA ASP A 29 5.14 -26.34 7.15
C ASP A 29 5.83 -25.02 6.77
N ASN A 30 5.54 -24.48 5.60
CA ASN A 30 6.12 -23.22 5.14
C ASN A 30 5.23 -22.00 5.46
N GLU A 31 4.29 -22.13 6.40
CA GLU A 31 3.45 -21.01 6.82
C GLU A 31 4.27 -20.01 7.64
N GLU A 32 4.11 -18.72 7.34
CA GLU A 32 4.85 -17.65 8.00
C GLU A 32 3.93 -16.65 8.72
N ILE A 33 2.62 -16.69 8.48
CA ILE A 33 1.64 -15.76 9.05
C ILE A 33 0.67 -16.54 9.94
N PHE A 34 0.70 -16.25 11.23
CA PHE A 34 -0.10 -16.93 12.24
C PHE A 34 -0.96 -15.95 13.02
N THR A 35 -2.21 -16.29 13.29
CA THR A 35 -2.92 -15.65 14.40
C THR A 35 -2.25 -16.05 15.72
N LEU A 36 -2.44 -15.26 16.78
CA LEU A 36 -1.88 -15.61 18.09
C LEU A 36 -2.36 -16.98 18.55
N ASP A 37 -3.65 -17.29 18.35
CA ASP A 37 -4.23 -18.58 18.73
C ASP A 37 -3.61 -19.74 17.93
N THR A 38 -3.41 -19.56 16.64
CA THR A 38 -2.74 -20.56 15.79
C THR A 38 -1.28 -20.74 16.19
N LEU A 39 -0.58 -19.64 16.44
CA LEU A 39 0.81 -19.67 16.89
C LEU A 39 0.97 -20.44 18.22
N ILE A 40 0.11 -20.17 19.21
CA ILE A 40 0.11 -20.88 20.50
C ILE A 40 -0.13 -22.37 20.30
N LYS A 41 -1.05 -22.73 19.39
CA LYS A 41 -1.41 -24.13 19.13
C LYS A 41 -0.31 -24.91 18.42
N GLU A 42 0.40 -24.26 17.50
CA GLU A 42 1.40 -24.92 16.63
C GLU A 42 2.82 -24.82 17.16
N PHE A 43 3.06 -23.90 18.11
CA PHE A 43 4.38 -23.72 18.69
C PHE A 43 4.86 -24.99 19.39
N ASP A 44 5.93 -25.57 18.86
CA ASP A 44 6.62 -26.73 19.45
C ASP A 44 8.08 -26.35 19.78
N TYR A 45 8.40 -26.39 21.07
CA TYR A 45 9.75 -26.08 21.54
C TYR A 45 10.84 -27.03 21.01
N HIS A 46 10.48 -28.21 20.50
CA HIS A 46 11.42 -29.14 19.86
C HIS A 46 11.92 -28.61 18.51
N HIS A 47 11.20 -27.68 17.89
CA HIS A 47 11.57 -27.02 16.65
C HIS A 47 12.27 -25.66 16.86
N ILE A 48 12.78 -25.40 18.07
CA ILE A 48 13.57 -24.20 18.34
C ILE A 48 14.92 -24.30 17.64
N ASN A 49 15.24 -23.27 16.86
CA ASN A 49 16.50 -23.14 16.15
C ASN A 49 17.63 -22.81 17.12
N LYS A 50 18.74 -23.55 17.02
CA LYS A 50 19.95 -23.29 17.82
C LYS A 50 20.91 -22.28 17.16
N SER A 51 20.65 -21.91 15.92
CA SER A 51 21.45 -20.96 15.17
C SER A 51 21.08 -19.52 15.54
N PRO A 52 22.06 -18.59 15.56
CA PRO A 52 21.78 -17.17 15.73
C PRO A 52 20.81 -16.69 14.65
N ALA A 53 19.73 -16.01 15.05
CA ALA A 53 18.81 -15.38 14.12
C ALA A 53 19.32 -13.98 13.77
N VAL A 54 19.19 -13.61 12.49
CA VAL A 54 19.46 -12.27 12.02
C VAL A 54 18.14 -11.50 11.91
N PHE A 55 18.09 -10.35 12.54
CA PHE A 55 16.92 -9.48 12.47
C PHE A 55 16.81 -8.86 11.08
N ASP A 56 15.71 -9.12 10.38
CA ASP A 56 15.41 -8.62 9.04
C ASP A 56 14.22 -7.67 9.09
N MET A 57 14.49 -6.38 9.00
CA MET A 57 13.47 -5.33 9.02
C MET A 57 12.56 -5.40 7.77
N VAL A 58 13.09 -5.79 6.62
CA VAL A 58 12.30 -5.90 5.38
C VAL A 58 11.24 -6.99 5.54
N LYS A 59 11.63 -8.14 6.09
CA LYS A 59 10.68 -9.24 6.38
C LYS A 59 9.64 -8.81 7.42
N LEU A 60 10.03 -8.12 8.49
CA LEU A 60 9.09 -7.64 9.50
C LEU A 60 8.10 -6.64 8.91
N ARG A 61 8.55 -5.70 8.07
CA ARG A 61 7.67 -4.75 7.39
C ARG A 61 6.66 -5.46 6.48
N TRP A 62 7.14 -6.39 5.65
CA TRP A 62 6.26 -7.20 4.81
C TRP A 62 5.20 -7.94 5.63
N MET A 63 5.60 -8.63 6.70
CA MET A 63 4.67 -9.33 7.60
C MET A 63 3.64 -8.37 8.19
N ASN A 64 4.08 -7.22 8.66
CA ASN A 64 3.19 -6.20 9.22
C ASN A 64 2.16 -5.72 8.19
N GLY A 65 2.58 -5.51 6.93
CA GLY A 65 1.67 -5.17 5.84
C GLY A 65 0.60 -6.23 5.60
N VAL A 66 0.95 -7.53 5.72
CA VAL A 66 -0.02 -8.63 5.63
C VAL A 66 -1.04 -8.57 6.77
N TYR A 67 -0.60 -8.30 8.00
CA TYR A 67 -1.51 -8.13 9.14
C TYR A 67 -2.45 -6.94 8.96
N ILE A 68 -1.92 -5.80 8.51
CA ILE A 68 -2.74 -4.60 8.23
C ILE A 68 -3.78 -4.90 7.15
N ALA A 69 -3.38 -5.54 6.05
CA ALA A 69 -4.28 -5.88 4.95
C ALA A 69 -5.43 -6.82 5.37
N ASN A 70 -5.19 -7.71 6.34
CA ASN A 70 -6.17 -8.66 6.86
C ASN A 70 -6.95 -8.14 8.09
N MET A 71 -6.65 -6.96 8.58
CA MET A 71 -7.36 -6.34 9.70
C MET A 71 -8.83 -6.08 9.34
N ASP A 72 -9.75 -6.15 10.29
CA ASP A 72 -11.12 -5.72 10.05
C ASP A 72 -11.17 -4.22 9.71
N ASP A 73 -12.16 -3.83 8.91
CA ASP A 73 -12.20 -2.48 8.33
C ASP A 73 -12.36 -1.37 9.36
N GLU A 74 -13.07 -1.63 10.46
CA GLU A 74 -13.27 -0.65 11.53
C GLU A 74 -11.97 -0.41 12.31
N THR A 75 -11.32 -1.49 12.74
CA THR A 75 -10.03 -1.42 13.44
C THR A 75 -8.98 -0.74 12.57
N TYR A 76 -8.87 -1.17 11.30
CA TYR A 76 -7.94 -0.56 10.36
C TYR A 76 -8.20 0.95 10.21
N TYR A 77 -9.44 1.36 9.95
CA TYR A 77 -9.79 2.76 9.79
C TYR A 77 -9.45 3.60 11.02
N ASN A 78 -9.79 3.10 12.21
CA ASN A 78 -9.50 3.80 13.45
C ASN A 78 -7.99 3.99 13.68
N MET A 79 -7.16 3.03 13.28
CA MET A 79 -5.70 3.12 13.37
C MET A 79 -5.10 4.02 12.28
N ALA A 80 -5.66 4.02 11.07
CA ALA A 80 -5.19 4.83 9.96
C ALA A 80 -5.55 6.33 10.10
N LEU A 81 -6.73 6.61 10.67
CA LEU A 81 -7.32 7.96 10.71
C LEU A 81 -6.40 9.04 11.31
N PRO A 82 -5.68 8.81 12.42
CA PRO A 82 -4.76 9.81 12.95
C PRO A 82 -3.68 10.23 11.94
N TYR A 83 -3.10 9.27 11.22
CA TYR A 83 -2.07 9.52 10.21
C TYR A 83 -2.61 10.27 9.00
N ILE A 84 -3.83 9.93 8.56
CA ILE A 84 -4.51 10.65 7.47
C ILE A 84 -4.77 12.11 7.88
N LYS A 85 -5.29 12.34 9.09
CA LYS A 85 -5.58 13.69 9.60
C LYS A 85 -4.35 14.56 9.84
N GLU A 86 -3.17 13.98 9.98
CA GLU A 86 -1.93 14.76 10.03
C GLU A 86 -1.64 15.45 8.70
N VAL A 87 -2.02 14.84 7.57
CA VAL A 87 -1.76 15.36 6.22
C VAL A 87 -2.97 16.07 5.63
N ILE A 88 -4.14 15.41 5.65
CA ILE A 88 -5.37 15.92 5.03
C ILE A 88 -6.10 16.86 5.97
N LYS A 89 -6.23 18.12 5.53
CA LYS A 89 -6.97 19.19 6.23
C LYS A 89 -8.24 19.59 5.48
N LYS A 90 -8.31 19.26 4.19
CA LYS A 90 -9.48 19.45 3.34
C LYS A 90 -10.62 18.53 3.75
N GLU A 91 -11.83 18.92 3.43
CA GLU A 91 -13.02 18.09 3.60
C GLU A 91 -13.11 17.06 2.49
N LEU A 92 -12.57 15.87 2.76
CA LEU A 92 -12.52 14.73 1.84
C LEU A 92 -13.10 13.48 2.49
N ASP A 93 -13.46 12.49 1.70
CA ASP A 93 -13.87 11.17 2.19
C ASP A 93 -12.64 10.38 2.70
N LEU A 94 -12.33 10.59 4.00
CA LEU A 94 -11.15 9.97 4.63
C LEU A 94 -11.27 8.44 4.71
N LYS A 95 -12.50 7.90 4.78
CA LYS A 95 -12.72 6.44 4.78
C LYS A 95 -12.31 5.85 3.44
N LYS A 96 -12.71 6.48 2.35
CA LYS A 96 -12.33 6.06 0.99
C LYS A 96 -10.82 6.15 0.77
N ILE A 97 -10.18 7.19 1.26
CA ILE A 97 -8.70 7.33 1.22
C ILE A 97 -8.06 6.19 2.00
N ALA A 98 -8.52 5.90 3.22
CA ALA A 98 -8.01 4.79 4.02
C ALA A 98 -8.14 3.44 3.28
N ASP A 99 -9.31 3.16 2.71
CA ASP A 99 -9.57 1.90 2.00
C ASP A 99 -8.63 1.68 0.80
N LEU A 100 -8.27 2.75 0.09
CA LEU A 100 -7.29 2.68 -1.02
C LEU A 100 -5.88 2.28 -0.56
N LEU A 101 -5.54 2.51 0.71
CA LEU A 101 -4.20 2.30 1.25
C LEU A 101 -4.03 0.97 1.97
N LYS A 102 -5.11 0.30 2.39
CA LYS A 102 -5.09 -0.88 3.26
C LYS A 102 -4.12 -1.99 2.80
N THR A 103 -3.99 -2.17 1.50
CA THR A 103 -3.10 -3.18 0.90
C THR A 103 -1.80 -2.60 0.34
N ARG A 104 -1.53 -1.31 0.59
CA ARG A 104 -0.39 -0.59 -0.01
C ARG A 104 0.63 -0.13 1.02
N ILE A 105 0.31 -0.24 2.29
CA ILE A 105 1.19 0.16 3.40
C ILE A 105 1.75 -1.06 4.11
N GLU A 106 2.95 -0.93 4.61
CA GLU A 106 3.57 -1.92 5.49
C GLU A 106 3.57 -1.47 6.96
N THR A 107 3.50 -0.15 7.19
CA THR A 107 3.30 0.45 8.52
C THR A 107 2.34 1.64 8.40
N PHE A 108 1.67 2.01 9.49
CA PHE A 108 0.73 3.13 9.46
C PHE A 108 1.37 4.49 9.11
N PRO A 109 2.60 4.82 9.54
CA PRO A 109 3.28 6.04 9.09
C PRO A 109 3.47 6.16 7.58
N ASP A 110 3.52 5.05 6.82
CA ASP A 110 3.66 5.05 5.36
C ASP A 110 2.52 5.80 4.68
N ILE A 111 1.35 5.89 5.35
CA ILE A 111 0.18 6.63 4.87
C ILE A 111 0.55 8.06 4.48
N LYS A 112 1.37 8.73 5.29
CA LYS A 112 1.65 10.18 5.13
C LYS A 112 2.29 10.51 3.79
N GLU A 113 3.20 9.65 3.33
CA GLU A 113 3.92 9.84 2.06
C GLU A 113 3.07 9.46 0.83
N LEU A 114 1.98 8.72 1.04
CA LEU A 114 1.13 8.21 -0.03
C LEU A 114 -0.10 9.07 -0.31
N ILE A 115 -0.37 10.10 0.51
CA ILE A 115 -1.61 10.88 0.43
C ILE A 115 -1.41 12.40 0.33
N ASP A 116 -0.20 12.89 0.32
CA ASP A 116 0.14 14.31 0.28
C ASP A 116 -0.53 15.03 -0.91
N PHE A 117 -0.58 14.37 -2.07
CA PHE A 117 -1.19 14.90 -3.29
C PHE A 117 -2.72 15.11 -3.19
N PHE A 118 -3.41 14.52 -2.24
CA PHE A 118 -4.83 14.82 -1.98
C PHE A 118 -4.99 16.18 -1.29
N GLU A 119 -4.03 16.58 -0.48
CA GLU A 119 -4.06 17.89 0.16
C GLU A 119 -3.54 18.97 -0.77
N GLU A 120 -2.37 18.78 -1.36
CA GLU A 120 -1.75 19.72 -2.28
C GLU A 120 -0.89 18.95 -3.28
N LEU A 121 -0.91 19.36 -4.54
CA LEU A 121 -0.05 18.76 -5.56
C LEU A 121 1.40 19.11 -5.21
N PRO A 122 2.25 18.12 -4.86
CA PRO A 122 3.65 18.37 -4.52
C PRO A 122 4.45 18.79 -5.75
N ASP A 123 5.57 19.45 -5.51
CA ASP A 123 6.57 19.64 -6.54
C ASP A 123 7.15 18.27 -6.93
N TYR A 124 7.14 17.99 -8.23
CA TYR A 124 7.65 16.71 -8.75
C TYR A 124 8.51 16.93 -10.01
N ASP A 125 9.44 16.01 -10.24
CA ASP A 125 10.28 16.03 -11.42
C ASP A 125 9.48 15.50 -12.64
N ILE A 126 9.38 16.32 -13.69
CA ILE A 126 8.72 15.96 -14.94
C ILE A 126 9.33 14.70 -15.59
N SER A 127 10.57 14.36 -15.25
CA SER A 127 11.21 13.13 -15.73
C SER A 127 10.47 11.86 -15.30
N MET A 128 9.66 11.89 -14.24
CA MET A 128 8.82 10.75 -13.80
C MET A 128 7.81 10.30 -14.88
N TYR A 129 7.41 11.19 -15.79
CA TYR A 129 6.57 10.84 -16.92
C TYR A 129 7.32 10.11 -18.04
N THR A 130 8.66 10.00 -17.96
CA THR A 130 9.48 9.37 -19.00
C THR A 130 9.60 7.88 -18.77
N HIS A 131 9.03 7.07 -19.67
CA HIS A 131 9.13 5.62 -19.61
C HIS A 131 9.40 4.99 -20.97
N LYS A 132 10.60 4.41 -21.17
CA LYS A 132 11.05 3.86 -22.46
C LYS A 132 10.12 2.81 -23.07
N LYS A 133 9.65 1.83 -22.27
CA LYS A 133 8.76 0.77 -22.75
C LYS A 133 7.38 1.28 -23.12
N MET A 134 6.86 2.26 -22.38
CA MET A 134 5.54 2.86 -22.60
C MET A 134 5.60 3.96 -23.66
N LYS A 135 6.80 4.41 -24.03
CA LYS A 135 7.06 5.48 -25.00
C LYS A 135 6.43 6.81 -24.59
N THR A 136 6.50 7.12 -23.30
CA THR A 136 6.01 8.37 -22.73
C THR A 136 7.17 9.30 -22.36
N ASN A 137 6.89 10.59 -22.35
CA ASN A 137 7.70 11.67 -21.82
C ASN A 137 6.77 12.80 -21.34
N GLY A 138 7.30 13.89 -20.82
CA GLY A 138 6.48 15.02 -20.33
C GLY A 138 5.54 15.60 -21.38
N GLU A 139 5.95 15.67 -22.62
CA GLU A 139 5.16 16.24 -23.72
C GLU A 139 3.99 15.34 -24.12
N THR A 140 4.25 14.05 -24.36
CA THR A 140 3.21 13.06 -24.70
C THR A 140 2.25 12.83 -23.55
N SER A 141 2.73 12.86 -22.31
CA SER A 141 1.89 12.71 -21.11
C SER A 141 0.97 13.92 -20.92
N LEU A 142 1.48 15.13 -21.14
CA LEU A 142 0.67 16.35 -21.10
C LEU A 142 -0.45 16.34 -22.15
N GLU A 143 -0.18 15.84 -23.35
CA GLU A 143 -1.20 15.68 -24.41
C GLU A 143 -2.32 14.74 -23.94
N VAL A 144 -1.95 13.54 -23.44
CA VAL A 144 -2.90 12.54 -22.93
C VAL A 144 -3.74 13.09 -21.78
N LEU A 145 -3.10 13.76 -20.82
CA LEU A 145 -3.80 14.35 -19.65
C LEU A 145 -4.79 15.45 -20.08
N LYS A 146 -4.42 16.30 -21.03
CA LYS A 146 -5.31 17.34 -21.58
C LYS A 146 -6.51 16.75 -22.31
N GLU A 147 -6.34 15.64 -23.03
CA GLU A 147 -7.43 14.98 -23.74
C GLU A 147 -8.35 14.20 -22.78
N LEU A 148 -7.79 13.59 -21.71
CA LEU A 148 -8.55 12.83 -20.74
C LEU A 148 -9.31 13.69 -19.72
N LEU A 149 -8.80 14.88 -19.39
CA LEU A 149 -9.45 15.74 -18.39
C LEU A 149 -10.94 15.97 -18.67
N PRO A 150 -11.36 16.44 -19.86
CA PRO A 150 -12.78 16.65 -20.14
C PRO A 150 -13.59 15.36 -20.24
N VAL A 151 -12.95 14.21 -20.45
CA VAL A 151 -13.61 12.91 -20.43
C VAL A 151 -13.94 12.53 -19.00
N PHE A 152 -12.97 12.66 -18.07
CA PHE A 152 -13.20 12.38 -16.65
C PHE A 152 -14.14 13.37 -15.98
N GLU A 153 -14.13 14.66 -16.38
CA GLU A 153 -15.09 15.65 -15.86
C GLU A 153 -16.56 15.29 -16.15
N LYS A 154 -16.81 14.52 -17.19
CA LYS A 154 -18.16 14.05 -17.59
C LYS A 154 -18.47 12.63 -17.10
N GLN A 155 -17.50 11.97 -16.50
CA GLN A 155 -17.67 10.60 -16.03
C GLN A 155 -18.60 10.53 -14.83
N GLU A 156 -19.55 9.59 -14.85
CA GLU A 156 -20.46 9.34 -13.74
C GLU A 156 -19.97 8.18 -12.85
N ASP A 157 -19.40 7.14 -13.46
CA ASP A 157 -18.90 5.95 -12.75
C ASP A 157 -17.39 6.05 -12.47
N TYR A 158 -17.04 6.43 -11.25
CA TYR A 158 -15.66 6.49 -10.76
C TYR A 158 -15.21 5.19 -10.05
N SER A 159 -15.92 4.08 -10.25
CA SER A 159 -15.40 2.77 -9.83
C SER A 159 -14.13 2.39 -10.61
N ASN A 160 -13.34 1.46 -10.06
CA ASN A 160 -12.15 0.96 -10.76
C ASN A 160 -12.48 0.44 -12.17
N ASN A 161 -13.61 -0.26 -12.33
CA ASN A 161 -14.04 -0.75 -13.63
C ASN A 161 -14.49 0.38 -14.57
N GLY A 162 -15.22 1.36 -14.06
CA GLY A 162 -15.66 2.52 -14.81
C GLY A 162 -14.47 3.32 -15.35
N LEU A 163 -13.52 3.67 -14.49
CA LEU A 163 -12.29 4.38 -14.87
C LEU A 163 -11.44 3.57 -15.86
N TYR A 164 -11.27 2.27 -15.61
CA TYR A 164 -10.51 1.41 -16.50
C TYR A 164 -11.13 1.30 -17.90
N ASN A 165 -12.44 1.13 -17.99
CA ASN A 165 -13.15 1.06 -19.26
C ASN A 165 -13.05 2.38 -20.05
N THR A 166 -13.18 3.51 -19.38
CA THR A 166 -13.00 4.83 -19.99
C THR A 166 -11.60 4.99 -20.60
N LEU A 167 -10.56 4.57 -19.87
CA LEU A 167 -9.18 4.57 -20.40
C LEU A 167 -9.02 3.63 -21.59
N LEU A 168 -9.62 2.43 -21.57
CA LEU A 168 -9.57 1.51 -22.70
C LEU A 168 -10.27 2.06 -23.96
N GLU A 169 -11.40 2.75 -23.81
CA GLU A 169 -12.10 3.40 -24.92
C GLU A 169 -11.25 4.52 -25.52
N TYR A 170 -10.63 5.35 -24.68
CA TYR A 170 -9.68 6.39 -25.13
C TYR A 170 -8.50 5.77 -25.89
N ILE A 171 -7.87 4.74 -25.35
CA ILE A 171 -6.73 4.04 -25.97
C ILE A 171 -7.11 3.46 -27.33
N LYS A 172 -8.29 2.85 -27.43
CA LYS A 172 -8.82 2.30 -28.69
C LYS A 172 -9.09 3.40 -29.71
N GLY A 173 -9.69 4.50 -29.29
CA GLY A 173 -9.97 5.65 -30.15
C GLY A 173 -8.69 6.34 -30.65
N LYS A 174 -7.68 6.47 -29.79
CA LYS A 174 -6.37 7.06 -30.15
C LYS A 174 -5.46 6.09 -30.94
N GLY A 175 -5.73 4.78 -30.89
CA GLY A 175 -4.91 3.75 -31.54
C GLY A 175 -3.53 3.58 -30.90
N CYS A 176 -3.38 3.91 -29.62
CA CYS A 176 -2.13 3.79 -28.89
C CYS A 176 -2.07 2.50 -28.04
N LYS A 177 -0.91 2.19 -27.45
CA LYS A 177 -0.76 1.09 -26.49
C LYS A 177 -1.25 1.53 -25.10
N ASN A 178 -1.71 0.58 -24.31
CA ASN A 178 -2.23 0.84 -22.94
C ASN A 178 -1.27 1.69 -22.10
N GLY A 179 0.00 1.35 -22.06
CA GLY A 179 0.98 2.07 -21.26
C GLY A 179 1.21 3.53 -21.70
N TYR A 180 0.89 3.88 -22.95
CA TYR A 180 1.01 5.26 -23.42
C TYR A 180 0.01 6.21 -22.73
N ALA A 181 -1.18 5.72 -22.42
CA ALA A 181 -2.23 6.51 -21.79
C ALA A 181 -2.41 6.22 -20.27
N MET A 182 -2.02 5.02 -19.82
CA MET A 182 -2.19 4.60 -18.41
C MET A 182 -0.98 4.91 -17.53
N TRP A 183 0.18 5.23 -18.14
CA TRP A 183 1.36 5.60 -17.38
C TRP A 183 1.29 7.04 -16.83
N PRO A 184 0.89 8.04 -17.61
CA PRO A 184 0.71 9.39 -17.10
C PRO A 184 -0.31 9.46 -16.00
#